data_29062551af737a67d8def58162e94f82
#
_entry.id   29062551af737a67d8def58162e94f82
#
_cell.length_a   1.000
_cell.length_b   1.000
_cell.length_c   1.000
_cell.angle_alpha   90.00
_cell.angle_beta   90.00
_cell.angle_gamma   90.00
#
_symmetry.space_group_name_H-M   'P 1'
#
loop_
_entity.id
_entity.type
_entity.pdbx_description
1 polymer ?
#
loop_
_entity_poly.entity_id
_entity_poly.type
_entity_poly.pdbx_seq_one_letter_code
_entity_poly.pdbx_strand_id
1 'polypeptide(L)'
;MSVSIARSYNHFEGTKNALELLDDEIRKAFRAQRKFLIKPNFVSSYTYLAVTPVETVEAVLSYIHSRFNISEVIIAETPTVGSLSNAIKNFGYEKLREEYKVEFVDLEDYDYEKFILRDEHDNSFEVYVSKLLLDKSFVRISVCRAKTHDYAIVTLSIKNFVVGAIKKGWRHEIHRGYLSINYAIAK
;
A
#
# COMPACT_ATOMS: atom_id res chain seq x y z
N MET A 1 -17.53 -3.25 9.74
CA MET A 1 -16.20 -3.56 9.12
C MET A 1 -16.04 -5.05 9.18
N SER A 2 -15.87 -5.70 8.04
CA SER A 2 -15.74 -7.15 7.95
C SER A 2 -14.30 -7.55 7.71
N VAL A 3 -13.94 -8.75 8.14
CA VAL A 3 -12.62 -9.33 7.96
C VAL A 3 -12.79 -10.72 7.38
N SER A 4 -11.99 -11.06 6.36
CA SER A 4 -11.92 -12.41 5.82
C SER A 4 -10.53 -13.00 6.02
N ILE A 5 -10.47 -14.31 6.21
CA ILE A 5 -9.24 -15.08 6.33
C ILE A 5 -9.36 -16.30 5.42
N ALA A 6 -8.39 -16.46 4.52
CA ALA A 6 -8.30 -17.64 3.66
C ALA A 6 -6.94 -18.32 3.86
N ARG A 7 -6.96 -19.65 3.94
CA ARG A 7 -5.75 -20.47 3.96
C ARG A 7 -5.44 -20.96 2.55
N SER A 8 -4.21 -20.77 2.10
CA SER A 8 -3.76 -21.25 0.78
C SER A 8 -2.27 -21.59 0.80
N TYR A 9 -1.83 -22.35 -0.19
CA TYR A 9 -0.42 -22.68 -0.41
C TYR A 9 0.31 -21.71 -1.35
N ASN A 10 -0.41 -20.81 -1.99
CA ASN A 10 0.17 -19.75 -2.81
C ASN A 10 -0.50 -18.40 -2.58
N HIS A 11 0.20 -17.32 -2.94
CA HIS A 11 -0.23 -15.95 -2.67
C HIS A 11 -1.43 -15.53 -3.52
N PHE A 12 -1.50 -15.95 -4.79
CA PHE A 12 -2.59 -15.59 -5.69
C PHE A 12 -3.92 -16.15 -5.18
N GLU A 13 -3.99 -17.47 -5.00
CA GLU A 13 -5.24 -18.14 -4.58
C GLU A 13 -5.67 -17.70 -3.17
N GLY A 14 -4.71 -17.53 -2.24
CA GLY A 14 -5.03 -17.05 -0.89
C GLY A 14 -5.67 -15.67 -0.89
N THR A 15 -5.11 -14.75 -1.67
CA THR A 15 -5.64 -13.39 -1.80
C THR A 15 -6.99 -13.38 -2.51
N LYS A 16 -7.11 -14.11 -3.61
CA LYS A 16 -8.36 -14.23 -4.35
C LYS A 16 -9.49 -14.78 -3.47
N ASN A 17 -9.25 -15.90 -2.79
CA ASN A 17 -10.24 -16.52 -1.90
C ASN A 17 -10.66 -15.57 -0.77
N ALA A 18 -9.71 -14.82 -0.18
CA ALA A 18 -10.04 -13.85 0.86
C ALA A 18 -10.91 -12.69 0.33
N LEU A 19 -10.66 -12.20 -0.89
CA LEU A 19 -11.48 -11.17 -1.53
C LEU A 19 -12.87 -11.68 -1.89
N GLU A 20 -12.99 -12.90 -2.39
CA GLU A 20 -14.26 -13.52 -2.74
C GLU A 20 -15.20 -13.71 -1.54
N LEU A 21 -14.65 -13.97 -0.35
CA LEU A 21 -15.43 -14.03 0.90
C LEU A 21 -16.10 -12.69 1.28
N LEU A 22 -15.60 -11.57 0.75
CA LEU A 22 -16.13 -10.22 0.97
C LEU A 22 -16.73 -9.59 -0.29
N ASP A 23 -16.96 -10.37 -1.36
CA ASP A 23 -17.36 -9.88 -2.69
C ASP A 23 -18.56 -8.93 -2.64
N ASP A 24 -19.63 -9.32 -1.97
CA ASP A 24 -20.86 -8.51 -1.89
C ASP A 24 -20.62 -7.15 -1.20
N GLU A 25 -19.83 -7.15 -0.14
CA GLU A 25 -19.51 -5.92 0.61
C GLU A 25 -18.62 -4.99 -0.21
N ILE A 26 -17.57 -5.53 -0.85
CA ILE A 26 -16.65 -4.79 -1.71
C ILE A 26 -17.40 -4.19 -2.90
N ARG A 27 -18.21 -4.98 -3.58
CA ARG A 27 -19.01 -4.51 -4.73
C ARG A 27 -20.03 -3.44 -4.32
N LYS A 28 -20.68 -3.61 -3.19
CA LYS A 28 -21.62 -2.60 -2.66
C LYS A 28 -20.90 -1.29 -2.33
N ALA A 29 -19.73 -1.38 -1.69
CA ALA A 29 -18.96 -0.20 -1.28
C ALA A 29 -18.40 0.59 -2.46
N PHE A 30 -17.97 -0.09 -3.54
CA PHE A 30 -17.21 0.54 -4.62
C PHE A 30 -17.91 0.47 -5.99
N ARG A 31 -19.21 0.15 -6.06
CA ARG A 31 -19.96 -0.06 -7.32
C ARG A 31 -19.86 1.08 -8.33
N ALA A 32 -19.72 2.32 -7.87
CA ALA A 32 -19.63 3.51 -8.73
C ALA A 32 -18.18 3.93 -9.03
N GLN A 33 -17.22 3.23 -8.45
CA GLN A 33 -15.81 3.58 -8.56
C GLN A 33 -15.20 2.97 -9.83
N ARG A 34 -14.30 3.75 -10.45
CA ARG A 34 -13.64 3.37 -11.69
C ARG A 34 -12.13 3.54 -11.64
N LYS A 35 -11.62 4.20 -10.61
CA LYS A 35 -10.19 4.47 -10.41
C LYS A 35 -9.69 3.78 -9.17
N PHE A 36 -8.62 3.03 -9.30
CA PHE A 36 -8.03 2.24 -8.22
C PHE A 36 -6.56 2.57 -8.06
N LEU A 37 -6.14 2.78 -6.82
CA LEU A 37 -4.75 2.97 -6.44
C LEU A 37 -4.35 1.84 -5.51
N ILE A 38 -3.43 1.02 -5.96
CA ILE A 38 -2.87 -0.10 -5.19
C ILE A 38 -1.53 0.33 -4.63
N LYS A 39 -1.39 0.25 -3.31
CA LYS A 39 -0.12 0.49 -2.64
C LYS A 39 0.44 -0.83 -2.10
N PRO A 40 1.39 -1.47 -2.80
CA PRO A 40 2.16 -2.58 -2.25
C PRO A 40 3.10 -2.07 -1.15
N ASN A 41 3.95 -2.93 -0.62
CA ASN A 41 5.00 -2.56 0.32
C ASN A 41 6.36 -3.01 -0.23
N PHE A 42 7.25 -2.05 -0.53
CA PHE A 42 8.63 -2.31 -0.96
C PHE A 42 9.61 -1.67 0.02
N VAL A 43 10.07 -2.44 1.00
CA VAL A 43 11.11 -1.93 1.92
C VAL A 43 12.47 -1.89 1.22
N SER A 44 12.75 -2.87 0.37
CA SER A 44 14.01 -2.96 -0.38
C SER A 44 13.75 -3.45 -1.79
N SER A 45 14.41 -2.86 -2.78
CA SER A 45 14.38 -3.34 -4.18
C SER A 45 15.17 -4.62 -4.42
N TYR A 46 15.81 -5.18 -3.38
CA TYR A 46 16.74 -6.32 -3.50
C TYR A 46 16.37 -7.50 -2.60
N THR A 47 15.45 -7.33 -1.66
CA THR A 47 15.14 -8.35 -0.65
C THR A 47 13.71 -8.84 -0.80
N TYR A 48 13.51 -10.02 -1.38
CA TYR A 48 12.19 -10.60 -1.67
C TYR A 48 11.25 -10.66 -0.45
N LEU A 49 11.75 -11.06 0.72
CA LEU A 49 10.92 -11.15 1.94
C LEU A 49 10.49 -9.79 2.49
N ALA A 50 11.13 -8.70 2.04
CA ALA A 50 10.80 -7.34 2.47
C ALA A 50 9.77 -6.64 1.57
N VAL A 51 9.24 -7.33 0.57
CA VAL A 51 8.28 -6.78 -0.40
C VAL A 51 6.98 -7.59 -0.43
N THR A 52 5.93 -6.98 -0.94
CA THR A 52 4.68 -7.67 -1.28
C THR A 52 4.95 -8.60 -2.46
N PRO A 53 4.55 -9.88 -2.42
CA PRO A 53 4.64 -10.76 -3.57
C PRO A 53 3.83 -10.25 -4.74
N VAL A 54 4.35 -10.36 -5.95
CA VAL A 54 3.66 -9.91 -7.17
C VAL A 54 2.31 -10.62 -7.35
N GLU A 55 2.26 -11.90 -7.03
CA GLU A 55 1.04 -12.73 -7.12
C GLU A 55 -0.10 -12.21 -6.22
N THR A 56 0.24 -11.59 -5.08
CA THR A 56 -0.76 -10.95 -4.21
C THR A 56 -1.40 -9.73 -4.90
N VAL A 57 -0.59 -8.89 -5.54
CA VAL A 57 -1.08 -7.72 -6.29
C VAL A 57 -1.82 -8.15 -7.53
N GLU A 58 -1.34 -9.16 -8.22
CA GLU A 58 -2.00 -9.76 -9.39
C GLU A 58 -3.40 -10.28 -9.05
N ALA A 59 -3.57 -10.97 -7.92
CA ALA A 59 -4.89 -11.43 -7.47
C ALA A 59 -5.85 -10.27 -7.19
N VAL A 60 -5.37 -9.17 -6.59
CA VAL A 60 -6.16 -7.94 -6.41
C VAL A 60 -6.56 -7.35 -7.77
N LEU A 61 -5.64 -7.25 -8.72
CA LEU A 61 -5.90 -6.75 -10.07
C LEU A 61 -6.92 -7.62 -10.80
N SER A 62 -6.73 -8.94 -10.80
CA SER A 62 -7.65 -9.90 -11.39
C SER A 62 -9.06 -9.75 -10.80
N TYR A 63 -9.16 -9.60 -9.48
CA TYR A 63 -10.43 -9.40 -8.79
C TYR A 63 -11.11 -8.09 -9.23
N ILE A 64 -10.42 -6.94 -9.16
CA ILE A 64 -11.04 -5.65 -9.50
C ILE A 64 -11.44 -5.58 -10.98
N HIS A 65 -10.63 -6.13 -11.89
CA HIS A 65 -10.95 -6.18 -13.33
C HIS A 65 -12.17 -7.06 -13.64
N SER A 66 -12.40 -8.12 -12.86
CA SER A 66 -13.56 -9.00 -13.03
C SER A 66 -14.86 -8.43 -12.44
N ARG A 67 -14.78 -7.41 -11.57
CA ARG A 67 -15.93 -6.89 -10.81
C ARG A 67 -16.31 -5.44 -11.14
N PHE A 68 -15.38 -4.64 -11.66
CA PHE A 68 -15.57 -3.20 -11.84
C PHE A 68 -15.27 -2.75 -13.27
N ASN A 69 -15.97 -1.69 -13.72
CA ASN A 69 -15.66 -1.03 -14.97
C ASN A 69 -14.53 0.00 -14.77
N ILE A 70 -13.32 -0.48 -14.87
CA ILE A 70 -12.11 0.29 -14.54
C ILE A 70 -11.77 1.27 -15.66
N SER A 71 -11.45 2.52 -15.29
CA SER A 71 -10.89 3.52 -16.20
C SER A 71 -9.40 3.78 -15.95
N GLU A 72 -8.92 3.53 -14.72
CA GLU A 72 -7.54 3.81 -14.34
C GLU A 72 -7.11 2.93 -13.17
N VAL A 73 -5.91 2.34 -13.25
CA VAL A 73 -5.27 1.63 -12.13
C VAL A 73 -3.83 2.09 -12.00
N ILE A 74 -3.49 2.55 -10.81
CA ILE A 74 -2.14 2.97 -10.44
C ILE A 74 -1.58 2.01 -9.39
N ILE A 75 -0.34 1.58 -9.55
CA ILE A 75 0.45 0.93 -8.50
C ILE A 75 1.49 1.94 -8.02
N ALA A 76 1.30 2.48 -6.82
CA ALA A 76 2.11 3.56 -6.28
C ALA A 76 2.95 3.11 -5.07
N GLU A 77 4.26 3.31 -5.14
CA GLU A 77 5.19 3.01 -4.04
C GLU A 77 6.51 3.78 -4.20
N THR A 78 7.24 3.94 -3.12
CA THR A 78 8.64 4.40 -3.09
C THR A 78 9.43 3.50 -2.15
N PRO A 79 10.34 2.65 -2.65
CA PRO A 79 11.15 1.78 -1.82
C PRO A 79 12.03 2.57 -0.85
N THR A 80 12.16 2.07 0.38
CA THR A 80 13.08 2.67 1.35
C THR A 80 14.54 2.52 0.90
N VAL A 81 14.89 1.34 0.34
CA VAL A 81 16.22 1.04 -0.19
C VAL A 81 16.12 0.68 -1.67
N GLY A 82 16.89 1.37 -2.51
CA GLY A 82 16.89 1.21 -3.95
C GLY A 82 15.85 2.10 -4.67
N SER A 83 15.38 1.67 -5.85
CA SER A 83 14.43 2.40 -6.69
C SER A 83 13.21 1.56 -7.04
N LEU A 84 12.11 2.23 -7.41
CA LEU A 84 10.90 1.56 -7.86
C LEU A 84 11.15 0.72 -9.13
N SER A 85 11.92 1.26 -10.08
CA SER A 85 12.26 0.53 -11.31
C SER A 85 13.01 -0.77 -11.05
N ASN A 86 13.96 -0.77 -10.11
CA ASN A 86 14.67 -1.98 -9.71
C ASN A 86 13.73 -2.98 -9.02
N ALA A 87 12.82 -2.51 -8.15
CA ALA A 87 11.85 -3.39 -7.51
C ALA A 87 10.90 -4.05 -8.52
N ILE A 88 10.37 -3.28 -9.47
CA ILE A 88 9.50 -3.78 -10.55
C ILE A 88 10.20 -4.91 -11.31
N LYS A 89 11.45 -4.68 -11.74
CA LYS A 89 12.24 -5.65 -12.48
C LYS A 89 12.59 -6.89 -11.65
N ASN A 90 13.14 -6.68 -10.44
CA ASN A 90 13.68 -7.77 -9.63
C ASN A 90 12.60 -8.70 -9.06
N PHE A 91 11.37 -8.22 -8.90
CA PHE A 91 10.27 -8.99 -8.31
C PHE A 91 9.17 -9.35 -9.31
N GLY A 92 9.42 -9.16 -10.63
CA GLY A 92 8.53 -9.61 -11.69
C GLY A 92 7.23 -8.83 -11.83
N TYR A 93 7.20 -7.58 -11.37
CA TYR A 93 6.02 -6.71 -11.47
C TYR A 93 5.77 -6.19 -12.89
N GLU A 94 6.76 -6.27 -13.79
CA GLU A 94 6.63 -5.79 -15.19
C GLU A 94 5.47 -6.44 -15.92
N LYS A 95 5.20 -7.73 -15.68
CA LYS A 95 4.10 -8.46 -16.30
C LYS A 95 2.74 -7.81 -16.06
N LEU A 96 2.53 -7.18 -14.90
CA LEU A 96 1.26 -6.55 -14.55
C LEU A 96 0.93 -5.35 -15.44
N ARG A 97 1.95 -4.67 -15.99
CA ARG A 97 1.75 -3.54 -16.92
C ARG A 97 1.11 -4.01 -18.23
N GLU A 98 1.55 -5.14 -18.75
CA GLU A 98 1.05 -5.70 -20.00
C GLU A 98 -0.34 -6.32 -19.82
N GLU A 99 -0.50 -7.10 -18.75
CA GLU A 99 -1.72 -7.88 -18.51
C GLU A 99 -2.91 -7.02 -18.07
N TYR A 100 -2.65 -6.01 -17.22
CA TYR A 100 -3.71 -5.21 -16.57
C TYR A 100 -3.68 -3.73 -16.92
N LYS A 101 -2.78 -3.29 -17.81
CA LYS A 101 -2.60 -1.89 -18.23
C LYS A 101 -2.43 -0.94 -17.05
N VAL A 102 -1.69 -1.37 -16.03
CA VAL A 102 -1.43 -0.55 -14.84
C VAL A 102 -0.30 0.44 -15.08
N GLU A 103 -0.42 1.61 -14.44
CA GLU A 103 0.66 2.58 -14.33
C GLU A 103 1.44 2.35 -13.03
N PHE A 104 2.78 2.35 -13.11
CA PHE A 104 3.65 2.35 -11.92
C PHE A 104 4.14 3.76 -11.64
N VAL A 105 3.92 4.20 -10.43
CA VAL A 105 4.23 5.56 -9.98
C VAL A 105 5.16 5.52 -8.78
N ASP A 106 6.32 6.20 -8.89
CA ASP A 106 7.13 6.51 -7.72
C ASP A 106 6.50 7.70 -6.99
N LEU A 107 6.18 7.54 -5.71
CA LEU A 107 5.55 8.61 -4.94
C LEU A 107 6.47 9.83 -4.79
N GLU A 108 7.80 9.68 -4.92
CA GLU A 108 8.73 10.81 -4.89
C GLU A 108 8.61 11.73 -6.11
N ASP A 109 7.99 11.27 -7.20
CA ASP A 109 7.75 12.07 -8.41
C ASP A 109 6.46 12.92 -8.31
N TYR A 110 5.72 12.80 -7.20
CA TYR A 110 4.48 13.54 -6.98
C TYR A 110 4.63 14.64 -5.93
N ASP A 111 3.69 15.60 -5.97
CA ASP A 111 3.56 16.63 -4.96
C ASP A 111 3.18 16.08 -3.60
N TYR A 112 3.60 16.83 -2.58
CA TYR A 112 3.32 16.54 -1.18
C TYR A 112 2.52 17.66 -0.53
N GLU A 113 1.72 17.30 0.47
CA GLU A 113 1.03 18.23 1.36
C GLU A 113 1.63 18.13 2.74
N LYS A 114 1.85 19.28 3.37
CA LYS A 114 2.40 19.37 4.72
C LYS A 114 1.33 19.14 5.77
N PHE A 115 1.62 18.26 6.72
CA PHE A 115 0.81 18.02 7.91
C PHE A 115 1.63 18.27 9.17
N ILE A 116 0.96 18.76 10.23
CA ILE A 116 1.53 18.85 11.56
C ILE A 116 0.87 17.77 12.41
N LEU A 117 1.66 16.83 12.88
CA LEU A 117 1.24 15.75 13.77
C LEU A 117 1.73 16.03 15.20
N ARG A 118 1.24 15.26 16.16
CA ARG A 118 1.68 15.31 17.56
C ARG A 118 2.11 13.92 18.04
N ASP A 119 3.18 13.89 18.83
CA ASP A 119 3.61 12.67 19.50
C ASP A 119 2.81 12.42 20.80
N GLU A 120 3.12 11.35 21.53
CA GLU A 120 2.46 10.99 22.80
C GLU A 120 2.73 11.97 23.93
N HIS A 121 3.68 12.89 23.78
CA HIS A 121 4.02 13.97 24.72
C HIS A 121 3.47 15.33 24.28
N ASP A 122 2.60 15.33 23.24
CA ASP A 122 1.99 16.53 22.64
C ASP A 122 2.98 17.45 21.91
N ASN A 123 4.20 16.98 21.64
CA ASN A 123 5.16 17.74 20.82
C ASN A 123 4.75 17.69 19.34
N SER A 124 4.70 18.87 18.72
CA SER A 124 4.36 18.97 17.29
C SER A 124 5.57 18.60 16.42
N PHE A 125 5.29 17.95 15.29
CA PHE A 125 6.28 17.68 14.24
C PHE A 125 5.62 17.70 12.87
N GLU A 126 6.44 17.94 11.84
CA GLU A 126 5.98 18.05 10.47
C GLU A 126 6.19 16.74 9.71
N VAL A 127 5.25 16.43 8.81
CA VAL A 127 5.41 15.39 7.80
C VAL A 127 4.86 15.89 6.47
N TYR A 128 5.36 15.32 5.38
CA TYR A 128 4.91 15.62 4.04
C TYR A 128 4.27 14.37 3.45
N VAL A 129 2.98 14.43 3.16
CA VAL A 129 2.15 13.30 2.69
C VAL A 129 1.87 13.46 1.21
N SER A 130 2.05 12.38 0.44
CA SER A 130 1.83 12.38 -1.01
C SER A 130 0.38 12.75 -1.35
N LYS A 131 0.18 13.78 -2.19
CA LYS A 131 -1.13 14.20 -2.68
C LYS A 131 -1.83 13.10 -3.47
N LEU A 132 -1.09 12.23 -4.17
CA LEU A 132 -1.67 11.10 -4.87
C LEU A 132 -2.41 10.15 -3.92
N LEU A 133 -1.83 9.86 -2.74
CA LEU A 133 -2.47 9.01 -1.74
C LEU A 133 -3.61 9.71 -0.96
N LEU A 134 -3.69 11.04 -1.04
CA LEU A 134 -4.80 11.83 -0.49
C LEU A 134 -5.96 11.98 -1.47
N ASP A 135 -5.76 11.70 -2.75
CA ASP A 135 -6.79 11.86 -3.79
C ASP A 135 -7.97 10.91 -3.55
N LYS A 136 -9.12 11.50 -3.25
CA LYS A 136 -10.38 10.80 -2.97
C LYS A 136 -11.08 10.25 -4.21
N SER A 137 -10.59 10.56 -5.41
CA SER A 137 -11.14 10.00 -6.65
C SER A 137 -10.75 8.52 -6.84
N PHE A 138 -9.74 8.05 -6.12
CA PHE A 138 -9.30 6.66 -6.14
C PHE A 138 -9.86 5.84 -4.97
N VAL A 139 -10.25 4.61 -5.26
CA VAL A 139 -10.31 3.54 -4.26
C VAL A 139 -8.87 3.14 -3.91
N ARG A 140 -8.48 3.33 -2.66
CA ARG A 140 -7.12 3.08 -2.19
C ARG A 140 -7.03 1.72 -1.53
N ILE A 141 -6.16 0.86 -2.07
CA ILE A 141 -5.98 -0.53 -1.62
C ILE A 141 -4.55 -0.70 -1.10
N SER A 142 -4.40 -0.97 0.19
CA SER A 142 -3.10 -1.29 0.78
C SER A 142 -2.87 -2.80 0.73
N VAL A 143 -1.82 -3.23 0.04
CA VAL A 143 -1.47 -4.64 -0.13
C VAL A 143 -0.09 -4.89 0.45
N CYS A 144 0.00 -5.58 1.57
CA CYS A 144 1.28 -5.81 2.22
C CYS A 144 1.38 -7.20 2.84
N ARG A 145 2.62 -7.68 2.95
CA ARG A 145 2.96 -8.85 3.76
C ARG A 145 2.98 -8.45 5.24
N ALA A 146 2.33 -9.22 6.10
CA ALA A 146 2.47 -9.07 7.55
C ALA A 146 3.93 -9.33 7.96
N LYS A 147 4.53 -8.41 8.71
CA LYS A 147 5.91 -8.48 9.19
C LYS A 147 6.04 -7.93 10.60
N THR A 148 7.08 -8.36 11.31
CA THR A 148 7.53 -7.69 12.55
C THR A 148 8.17 -6.35 12.23
N HIS A 149 8.24 -5.47 13.24
CA HIS A 149 8.84 -4.15 13.11
C HIS A 149 9.39 -3.67 14.46
N ASP A 150 10.61 -3.13 14.46
CA ASP A 150 11.35 -2.78 15.66
C ASP A 150 10.64 -1.72 16.54
N TYR A 151 10.00 -0.71 15.93
CA TYR A 151 9.32 0.36 16.66
C TYR A 151 7.81 0.15 16.83
N ALA A 152 7.15 -0.50 15.87
CA ALA A 152 5.69 -0.64 15.84
C ALA A 152 5.22 -2.04 16.23
N ILE A 153 6.11 -2.95 16.59
CA ILE A 153 5.92 -4.38 16.84
C ILE A 153 5.54 -5.12 15.55
N VAL A 154 4.49 -4.68 14.86
CA VAL A 154 4.04 -5.25 13.57
C VAL A 154 3.90 -4.17 12.52
N THR A 155 4.06 -4.53 11.26
CA THR A 155 3.74 -3.70 10.11
C THR A 155 2.71 -4.41 9.26
N LEU A 156 1.56 -3.77 9.11
CA LEU A 156 0.38 -4.24 8.38
C LEU A 156 -0.14 -3.13 7.47
N SER A 157 -1.34 -3.30 6.91
CA SER A 157 -1.91 -2.41 5.90
C SER A 157 -2.00 -0.95 6.32
N ILE A 158 -2.42 -0.64 7.55
CA ILE A 158 -2.52 0.75 8.04
C ILE A 158 -1.14 1.41 8.04
N LYS A 159 -0.15 0.78 8.69
CA LYS A 159 1.22 1.31 8.71
C LYS A 159 1.82 1.43 7.31
N ASN A 160 1.62 0.42 6.45
CA ASN A 160 2.08 0.46 5.07
C ASN A 160 1.50 1.67 4.33
N PHE A 161 0.22 1.97 4.53
CA PHE A 161 -0.43 3.08 3.83
C PHE A 161 0.01 4.42 4.42
N VAL A 162 -0.12 4.63 5.73
CA VAL A 162 0.14 5.91 6.40
C VAL A 162 1.62 6.29 6.32
N VAL A 163 2.53 5.42 6.77
CA VAL A 163 3.98 5.73 6.76
C VAL A 163 4.53 5.73 5.35
N GLY A 164 4.01 4.85 4.48
CA GLY A 164 4.39 4.80 3.07
C GLY A 164 3.93 6.02 2.26
N ALA A 165 2.92 6.76 2.74
CA ALA A 165 2.48 8.01 2.13
C ALA A 165 3.42 9.19 2.44
N ILE A 166 4.25 9.08 3.48
CA ILE A 166 5.17 10.14 3.88
C ILE A 166 6.37 10.16 2.93
N LYS A 167 6.79 11.35 2.53
CA LYS A 167 7.97 11.61 1.72
C LYS A 167 9.18 10.90 2.33
N LYS A 168 9.94 10.19 1.51
CA LYS A 168 11.00 9.26 1.93
C LYS A 168 11.96 9.89 2.95
N GLY A 169 12.45 11.09 2.69
CA GLY A 169 13.37 11.81 3.58
C GLY A 169 12.75 12.23 4.93
N TRP A 170 11.41 12.16 5.06
CA TRP A 170 10.67 12.57 6.27
C TRP A 170 10.10 11.39 7.07
N ARG A 171 10.26 10.16 6.60
CA ARG A 171 9.74 8.97 7.30
C ARG A 171 10.38 8.76 8.68
N HIS A 172 11.57 9.28 8.93
CA HIS A 172 12.23 9.20 10.24
C HIS A 172 11.49 10.03 11.30
N GLU A 173 10.81 11.10 10.91
CA GLU A 173 10.06 11.95 11.84
C GLU A 173 8.93 11.23 12.56
N ILE A 174 8.32 10.22 11.93
CA ILE A 174 7.27 9.42 12.57
C ILE A 174 7.84 8.26 13.43
N HIS A 175 9.14 7.93 13.29
CA HIS A 175 9.83 6.88 14.05
C HIS A 175 10.53 7.46 15.29
N ARG A 176 9.82 8.23 16.12
CA ARG A 176 10.39 8.96 17.27
C ARG A 176 10.73 8.11 18.48
N GLY A 177 10.34 6.84 18.51
CA GLY A 177 10.63 5.93 19.61
C GLY A 177 9.80 4.66 19.54
N TYR A 178 10.05 3.76 20.49
CA TYR A 178 9.31 2.51 20.61
C TYR A 178 7.85 2.80 20.91
N LEU A 179 6.95 2.29 20.08
CA LEU A 179 5.50 2.51 20.10
C LEU A 179 5.01 3.94 19.75
N SER A 180 5.85 4.97 19.80
CA SER A 180 5.47 6.35 19.43
C SER A 180 4.87 6.44 18.03
N ILE A 181 5.40 5.64 17.10
CA ILE A 181 4.88 5.54 15.73
C ILE A 181 3.41 5.09 15.71
N ASN A 182 2.99 4.19 16.61
CA ASN A 182 1.61 3.70 16.67
C ASN A 182 0.65 4.82 17.09
N TYR A 183 1.06 5.67 18.02
CA TYR A 183 0.31 6.85 18.42
C TYR A 183 0.14 7.84 17.26
N ALA A 184 1.23 8.16 16.57
CA ALA A 184 1.20 9.08 15.43
C ALA A 184 0.37 8.57 14.24
N ILE A 185 0.32 7.24 14.02
CA ILE A 185 -0.52 6.62 12.98
C ILE A 185 -2.01 6.68 13.33
N ALA A 186 -2.37 6.67 14.61
CA ALA A 186 -3.75 6.67 15.08
C ALA A 186 -4.41 8.06 15.07
N LYS A 187 -3.64 9.13 14.91
CA LYS A 187 -4.12 10.53 14.81
C LYS A 187 -4.41 10.93 13.38
#